data_5cf2f64c32e1af395ec36b35e27575ab
#
_entry.id   5cf2f64c32e1af395ec36b35e27575ab
#
_cell.length_a   1.000
_cell.length_b   1.000
_cell.length_c   1.000
_cell.angle_alpha   90.00
_cell.angle_beta   90.00
_cell.angle_gamma   90.00
#
_symmetry.space_group_name_H-M   'P 1'
#
loop_
_entity.id
_entity.type
_entity.pdbx_description
1 polymer ?
#
loop_
_entity_poly.entity_id
_entity_poly.type
_entity_poly.pdbx_seq_one_letter_code
_entity_poly.pdbx_strand_id
1 'polypeptide(L)'
;MREEDFSFFEEEDFKENLARYEAMLNGGPSAYLEADELTDIAEYYLTQGDTDKANACIDYALTLHPDSIDPLIFKARQHMFSGNLAKAQKICDSIQEQNDREVIFLHAELLIRKRDINEALNYLTEQKKWFADDRKDLYAYLYDCACILEDYAYYEKALEWTEEAEKISGPNLKLMLLKAEIYSICLLYTSP
;
A
#
# COMPACT_ATOMS: atom_id res chain seq x y z
N MET A 1 -5.65 4.84 4.88
CA MET A 1 -6.23 3.51 5.17
C MET A 1 -7.73 3.71 5.30
N ARG A 2 -8.51 3.10 4.42
CA ARG A 2 -9.97 3.34 4.30
C ARG A 2 -10.74 2.39 5.21
N GLU A 3 -12.00 2.70 5.56
CA GLU A 3 -12.83 1.88 6.45
C GLU A 3 -12.99 0.40 6.00
N GLU A 4 -12.85 0.12 4.70
CA GLU A 4 -12.90 -1.25 4.16
C GLU A 4 -11.73 -2.13 4.66
N ASP A 5 -10.58 -1.56 5.01
CA ASP A 5 -9.40 -2.29 5.46
C ASP A 5 -9.54 -2.86 6.89
N PHE A 6 -10.44 -2.32 7.70
CA PHE A 6 -10.61 -2.78 9.08
C PHE A 6 -11.49 -4.03 9.19
N SER A 7 -12.36 -4.31 8.22
CA SER A 7 -13.24 -5.49 8.26
C SER A 7 -12.45 -6.80 8.20
N PHE A 8 -11.30 -6.81 7.54
CA PHE A 8 -10.40 -7.95 7.44
C PHE A 8 -9.90 -8.41 8.82
N PHE A 9 -9.60 -7.48 9.73
CA PHE A 9 -9.14 -7.81 11.08
C PHE A 9 -10.23 -8.45 11.97
N GLU A 10 -11.48 -8.47 11.52
CA GLU A 10 -12.59 -9.14 12.18
C GLU A 10 -12.80 -10.59 11.71
N GLU A 11 -12.11 -11.01 10.65
CA GLU A 11 -12.19 -12.36 10.10
C GLU A 11 -11.58 -13.39 11.03
N GLU A 12 -12.17 -14.60 11.09
CA GLU A 12 -11.74 -15.65 12.00
C GLU A 12 -10.32 -16.14 11.70
N ASP A 13 -9.95 -16.24 10.43
CA ASP A 13 -8.61 -16.69 9.99
C ASP A 13 -7.52 -15.70 10.46
N PHE A 14 -7.77 -14.40 10.35
CA PHE A 14 -6.86 -13.38 10.89
C PHE A 14 -6.72 -13.49 12.40
N LYS A 15 -7.84 -13.62 13.15
CA LYS A 15 -7.85 -13.75 14.62
C LYS A 15 -7.10 -15.00 15.08
N GLU A 16 -7.22 -16.10 14.35
CA GLU A 16 -6.48 -17.33 14.64
C GLU A 16 -4.97 -17.13 14.44
N ASN A 17 -4.56 -16.51 13.32
CA ASN A 17 -3.15 -16.21 13.02
C ASN A 17 -2.55 -15.27 14.06
N LEU A 18 -3.26 -14.21 14.44
CA LEU A 18 -2.84 -13.29 15.51
C LEU A 18 -2.67 -14.03 16.85
N ALA A 19 -3.63 -14.85 17.25
CA ALA A 19 -3.55 -15.62 18.48
C ALA A 19 -2.37 -16.61 18.50
N ARG A 20 -2.09 -17.27 17.36
CA ARG A 20 -0.94 -18.16 17.18
C ARG A 20 0.39 -17.41 17.32
N TYR A 21 0.50 -16.24 16.69
CA TYR A 21 1.66 -15.37 16.79
C TYR A 21 1.90 -14.89 18.23
N GLU A 22 0.86 -14.39 18.90
CA GLU A 22 0.94 -13.92 20.28
C GLU A 22 1.26 -15.05 21.28
N ALA A 23 0.71 -16.25 21.08
CA ALA A 23 1.04 -17.42 21.88
C ALA A 23 2.53 -17.78 21.77
N MET A 24 3.09 -17.72 20.57
CA MET A 24 4.52 -17.96 20.32
C MET A 24 5.39 -16.92 21.06
N LEU A 25 5.04 -15.64 21.03
CA LEU A 25 5.76 -14.59 21.76
C LEU A 25 5.74 -14.80 23.27
N ASN A 26 4.69 -15.44 23.81
CA ASN A 26 4.55 -15.76 25.22
C ASN A 26 5.16 -17.12 25.61
N GLY A 27 6.03 -17.69 24.77
CA GLY A 27 6.74 -18.93 25.05
C GLY A 27 5.95 -20.21 24.70
N GLY A 28 4.87 -20.07 23.94
CA GLY A 28 4.13 -21.18 23.35
C GLY A 28 4.90 -21.86 22.20
N PRO A 29 4.28 -22.85 21.55
CA PRO A 29 4.88 -23.53 20.43
C PRO A 29 5.18 -22.56 19.28
N SER A 30 6.27 -22.79 18.55
CA SER A 30 6.58 -22.02 17.34
C SER A 30 5.45 -22.17 16.34
N ALA A 31 4.90 -21.06 15.89
CA ALA A 31 3.91 -21.02 14.83
C ALA A 31 4.60 -20.69 13.51
N TYR A 32 4.43 -21.55 12.52
CA TYR A 32 4.77 -21.16 11.14
C TYR A 32 3.60 -20.35 10.59
N LEU A 33 3.89 -19.16 10.15
CA LEU A 33 2.98 -18.24 9.48
C LEU A 33 3.61 -17.80 8.15
N GLU A 34 2.79 -17.62 7.14
CA GLU A 34 3.23 -17.10 5.85
C GLU A 34 3.59 -15.61 5.94
N ALA A 35 4.27 -15.11 4.92
CA ALA A 35 4.77 -13.73 4.93
C ALA A 35 3.65 -12.68 4.93
N ASP A 36 2.61 -12.92 4.17
CA ASP A 36 1.40 -12.09 4.10
C ASP A 36 0.66 -12.09 5.45
N GLU A 37 0.45 -13.27 6.06
CA GLU A 37 -0.19 -13.38 7.39
C GLU A 37 0.57 -12.57 8.45
N LEU A 38 1.91 -12.60 8.44
CA LEU A 38 2.73 -11.81 9.35
C LEU A 38 2.69 -10.31 9.02
N THR A 39 2.57 -9.95 7.76
CA THR A 39 2.43 -8.56 7.34
C THR A 39 1.09 -8.00 7.79
N ASP A 40 0.01 -8.76 7.64
CA ASP A 40 -1.32 -8.39 8.14
C ASP A 40 -1.34 -8.16 9.67
N ILE A 41 -0.66 -9.04 10.43
CA ILE A 41 -0.49 -8.87 11.88
C ILE A 41 0.30 -7.59 12.20
N ALA A 42 1.33 -7.27 11.42
CA ALA A 42 2.09 -6.04 11.61
C ALA A 42 1.24 -4.79 11.30
N GLU A 43 0.43 -4.84 10.25
CA GLU A 43 -0.52 -3.77 9.93
C GLU A 43 -1.56 -3.57 11.04
N TYR A 44 -2.10 -4.67 11.56
CA TYR A 44 -2.97 -4.61 12.74
C TYR A 44 -2.31 -3.89 13.91
N TYR A 45 -1.07 -4.23 14.27
CA TYR A 45 -0.38 -3.54 15.35
C TYR A 45 -0.18 -2.05 15.06
N LEU A 46 0.03 -1.65 13.81
CA LEU A 46 0.07 -0.23 13.45
C LEU A 46 -1.27 0.47 13.70
N THR A 47 -2.40 -0.19 13.40
CA THR A 47 -3.72 0.38 13.68
C THR A 47 -3.97 0.56 15.18
N GLN A 48 -3.36 -0.30 16.01
CA GLN A 48 -3.40 -0.17 17.47
C GLN A 48 -2.37 0.84 18.03
N GLY A 49 -1.55 1.46 17.15
CA GLY A 49 -0.50 2.38 17.54
C GLY A 49 0.77 1.73 18.10
N ASP A 50 0.89 0.40 18.01
CA ASP A 50 2.03 -0.37 18.52
C ASP A 50 3.08 -0.62 17.44
N THR A 51 3.81 0.44 17.09
CA THR A 51 4.85 0.40 16.06
C THR A 51 5.99 -0.57 16.40
N ASP A 52 6.30 -0.76 17.68
CA ASP A 52 7.37 -1.66 18.09
C ASP A 52 7.02 -3.11 17.81
N LYS A 53 5.77 -3.53 18.13
CA LYS A 53 5.29 -4.87 17.80
C LYS A 53 5.17 -5.07 16.29
N ALA A 54 4.69 -4.08 15.56
CA ALA A 54 4.63 -4.14 14.10
C ALA A 54 6.02 -4.41 13.50
N ASN A 55 7.02 -3.63 13.91
CA ASN A 55 8.40 -3.82 13.42
C ASN A 55 8.97 -5.18 13.82
N ALA A 56 8.74 -5.65 15.05
CA ALA A 56 9.19 -6.97 15.49
C ALA A 56 8.55 -8.10 14.69
N CYS A 57 7.27 -7.97 14.34
CA CYS A 57 6.56 -8.93 13.49
C CYS A 57 7.17 -8.98 12.08
N ILE A 58 7.44 -7.83 11.47
CA ILE A 58 8.09 -7.76 10.15
C ILE A 58 9.53 -8.30 10.18
N ASP A 59 10.30 -8.00 11.22
CA ASP A 59 11.66 -8.56 11.36
C ASP A 59 11.62 -10.09 11.50
N TYR A 60 10.60 -10.62 12.20
CA TYR A 60 10.35 -12.06 12.27
C TYR A 60 9.93 -12.64 10.90
N ALA A 61 9.01 -11.98 10.18
CA ALA A 61 8.61 -12.36 8.83
C ALA A 61 9.82 -12.46 7.89
N LEU A 62 10.68 -11.47 7.89
CA LEU A 62 11.91 -11.45 7.05
C LEU A 62 12.97 -12.46 7.50
N THR A 63 12.89 -12.97 8.72
CA THR A 63 13.76 -14.09 9.16
C THR A 63 13.29 -15.42 8.57
N LEU A 64 11.98 -15.61 8.43
CA LEU A 64 11.39 -16.82 7.82
C LEU A 64 11.36 -16.74 6.30
N HIS A 65 11.04 -15.57 5.77
CA HIS A 65 10.76 -15.29 4.36
C HIS A 65 11.57 -14.06 3.88
N PRO A 66 12.90 -14.18 3.72
CA PRO A 66 13.77 -13.00 3.51
C PRO A 66 13.54 -12.24 2.22
N ASP A 67 12.99 -12.91 1.20
CA ASP A 67 12.75 -12.32 -0.13
C ASP A 67 11.27 -12.00 -0.40
N SER A 68 10.39 -12.15 0.60
CA SER A 68 8.96 -11.90 0.42
C SER A 68 8.66 -10.42 0.27
N ILE A 69 7.81 -10.11 -0.70
CA ILE A 69 7.48 -8.75 -1.14
C ILE A 69 6.80 -7.95 -0.03
N ASP A 70 5.72 -8.48 0.58
CA ASP A 70 4.88 -7.74 1.52
C ASP A 70 5.65 -7.23 2.75
N PRO A 71 6.46 -8.07 3.47
CA PRO A 71 7.27 -7.57 4.58
C PRO A 71 8.35 -6.55 4.13
N LEU A 72 8.92 -6.71 2.92
CA LEU A 72 9.90 -5.77 2.39
C LEU A 72 9.24 -4.42 2.07
N ILE A 73 8.05 -4.41 1.46
CA ILE A 73 7.28 -3.20 1.20
C ILE A 73 6.91 -2.51 2.51
N PHE A 74 6.36 -3.26 3.48
CA PHE A 74 6.05 -2.72 4.79
C PHE A 74 7.27 -2.01 5.41
N LYS A 75 8.42 -2.68 5.42
CA LYS A 75 9.66 -2.13 5.98
C LYS A 75 10.14 -0.89 5.23
N ALA A 76 10.03 -0.88 3.91
CA ALA A 76 10.35 0.28 3.08
C ALA A 76 9.44 1.47 3.40
N ARG A 77 8.12 1.25 3.50
CA ARG A 77 7.15 2.27 3.89
C ARG A 77 7.44 2.82 5.29
N GLN A 78 7.79 2.00 6.29
CA GLN A 78 8.22 2.46 7.61
C GLN A 78 9.44 3.38 7.55
N HIS A 79 10.43 3.06 6.71
CA HIS A 79 11.55 3.94 6.47
C HIS A 79 11.15 5.24 5.77
N MET A 80 10.19 5.21 4.86
CA MET A 80 9.65 6.43 4.23
C MET A 80 8.94 7.33 5.25
N PHE A 81 8.12 6.77 6.13
CA PHE A 81 7.45 7.52 7.20
C PHE A 81 8.43 8.16 8.19
N SER A 82 9.52 7.47 8.52
CA SER A 82 10.59 8.00 9.36
C SER A 82 11.55 8.97 8.64
N GLY A 83 11.29 9.31 7.36
CA GLY A 83 12.11 10.21 6.55
C GLY A 83 13.40 9.59 6.01
N ASN A 84 13.62 8.29 6.20
CA ASN A 84 14.84 7.59 5.76
C ASN A 84 14.70 7.04 4.33
N LEU A 85 14.51 7.97 3.37
CA LEU A 85 14.26 7.61 1.97
C LEU A 85 15.41 6.79 1.33
N ALA A 86 16.64 6.97 1.81
CA ALA A 86 17.78 6.22 1.29
C ALA A 86 17.73 4.72 1.67
N LYS A 87 17.23 4.39 2.87
CA LYS A 87 17.01 2.99 3.27
C LYS A 87 15.81 2.39 2.55
N ALA A 88 14.71 3.15 2.45
CA ALA A 88 13.54 2.71 1.71
C ALA A 88 13.90 2.37 0.25
N GLN A 89 14.68 3.24 -0.41
CA GLN A 89 15.15 2.98 -1.77
C GLN A 89 15.96 1.69 -1.88
N LYS A 90 16.90 1.47 -0.95
CA LYS A 90 17.71 0.24 -0.97
C LYS A 90 16.87 -1.03 -0.84
N ILE A 91 15.83 -1.00 -0.01
CA ILE A 91 14.91 -2.13 0.12
C ILE A 91 14.12 -2.31 -1.18
N CYS A 92 13.55 -1.24 -1.72
CA CYS A 92 12.81 -1.28 -2.98
C CYS A 92 13.67 -1.86 -4.13
N ASP A 93 14.92 -1.40 -4.24
CA ASP A 93 15.87 -1.89 -5.27
C ASP A 93 16.29 -3.37 -5.06
N SER A 94 16.15 -3.91 -3.85
CA SER A 94 16.50 -5.31 -3.54
C SER A 94 15.40 -6.30 -3.88
N ILE A 95 14.15 -5.86 -4.07
CA ILE A 95 13.05 -6.73 -4.47
C ILE A 95 13.28 -7.19 -5.91
N GLN A 96 13.13 -8.50 -6.16
CA GLN A 96 13.40 -9.07 -7.49
C GLN A 96 12.25 -8.84 -8.47
N GLU A 97 11.02 -8.91 -7.99
CA GLU A 97 9.78 -8.80 -8.77
C GLU A 97 9.40 -7.34 -9.02
N GLN A 98 10.22 -6.62 -9.81
CA GLN A 98 10.02 -5.19 -10.08
C GLN A 98 8.73 -4.86 -10.88
N ASN A 99 8.07 -5.88 -11.44
CA ASN A 99 6.79 -5.74 -12.16
C ASN A 99 5.59 -6.03 -11.26
N ASP A 100 5.82 -6.40 -10.01
CA ASP A 100 4.75 -6.53 -9.03
C ASP A 100 4.07 -5.19 -8.80
N ARG A 101 2.74 -5.18 -8.68
CA ARG A 101 1.94 -3.96 -8.58
C ARG A 101 2.29 -3.13 -7.34
N GLU A 102 2.45 -3.79 -6.21
CA GLU A 102 2.78 -3.11 -4.95
C GLU A 102 4.21 -2.55 -4.96
N VAL A 103 5.15 -3.24 -5.64
CA VAL A 103 6.52 -2.75 -5.83
C VAL A 103 6.54 -1.52 -6.75
N ILE A 104 5.73 -1.53 -7.80
CA ILE A 104 5.55 -0.36 -8.67
C ILE A 104 5.02 0.83 -7.87
N PHE A 105 4.02 0.62 -7.02
CA PHE A 105 3.47 1.67 -6.18
C PHE A 105 4.47 2.18 -5.16
N LEU A 106 5.21 1.30 -4.49
CA LEU A 106 6.29 1.69 -3.58
C LEU A 106 7.33 2.59 -4.26
N HIS A 107 7.71 2.27 -5.50
CA HIS A 107 8.64 3.09 -6.29
C HIS A 107 8.07 4.48 -6.59
N ALA A 108 6.80 4.55 -7.00
CA ALA A 108 6.11 5.82 -7.24
C ALA A 108 5.99 6.67 -5.96
N GLU A 109 5.63 6.06 -4.84
CA GLU A 109 5.58 6.72 -3.53
C GLU A 109 6.96 7.29 -3.13
N LEU A 110 8.04 6.54 -3.37
CA LEU A 110 9.41 7.02 -3.12
C LEU A 110 9.75 8.25 -3.97
N LEU A 111 9.39 8.26 -5.24
CA LEU A 111 9.59 9.41 -6.13
C LEU A 111 8.79 10.63 -5.66
N ILE A 112 7.52 10.43 -5.28
CA ILE A 112 6.66 11.49 -4.74
C ILE A 112 7.29 12.08 -3.46
N ARG A 113 7.74 11.24 -2.55
CA ARG A 113 8.38 11.68 -1.31
C ARG A 113 9.71 12.40 -1.52
N LYS A 114 10.42 12.09 -2.59
CA LYS A 114 11.59 12.85 -3.06
C LYS A 114 11.21 14.18 -3.73
N ARG A 115 9.91 14.49 -3.85
CA ARG A 115 9.34 15.66 -4.53
C ARG A 115 9.53 15.65 -6.05
N ASP A 116 9.69 14.47 -6.64
CA ASP A 116 9.82 14.28 -8.08
C ASP A 116 8.52 13.70 -8.67
N ILE A 117 7.45 14.49 -8.56
CA ILE A 117 6.12 14.08 -9.03
C ILE A 117 6.09 13.80 -10.53
N ASN A 118 6.83 14.55 -11.32
CA ASN A 118 6.82 14.36 -12.77
C ASN A 118 7.42 12.99 -13.14
N GLU A 119 8.50 12.59 -12.46
CA GLU A 119 9.10 11.28 -12.67
C GLU A 119 8.18 10.16 -12.17
N ALA A 120 7.51 10.35 -11.03
CA ALA A 120 6.52 9.41 -10.53
C ALA A 120 5.38 9.17 -11.53
N LEU A 121 4.81 10.25 -12.10
CA LEU A 121 3.75 10.15 -13.08
C LEU A 121 4.20 9.47 -14.39
N ASN A 122 5.41 9.81 -14.87
CA ASN A 122 5.99 9.15 -16.04
C ASN A 122 6.21 7.66 -15.76
N TYR A 123 6.78 7.33 -14.60
CA TYR A 123 7.00 5.95 -14.20
C TYR A 123 5.69 5.15 -14.15
N LEU A 124 4.67 5.63 -13.44
CA LEU A 124 3.35 4.98 -13.39
C LEU A 124 2.74 4.82 -14.79
N THR A 125 2.87 5.84 -15.65
CA THR A 125 2.37 5.76 -17.03
C THR A 125 3.08 4.67 -17.85
N GLU A 126 4.39 4.51 -17.68
CA GLU A 126 5.17 3.46 -18.35
C GLU A 126 4.83 2.06 -17.83
N GLN A 127 4.57 1.92 -16.52
CA GLN A 127 4.23 0.62 -15.93
C GLN A 127 2.83 0.13 -16.29
N LYS A 128 1.92 1.01 -16.67
CA LYS A 128 0.56 0.69 -17.11
C LYS A 128 0.49 -0.43 -18.18
N LYS A 129 1.55 -0.58 -18.97
CA LYS A 129 1.65 -1.62 -20.01
C LYS A 129 1.51 -3.05 -19.47
N TRP A 130 1.92 -3.27 -18.21
CA TRP A 130 1.86 -4.60 -17.58
C TRP A 130 0.44 -5.04 -17.22
N PHE A 131 -0.51 -4.09 -17.15
CA PHE A 131 -1.90 -4.30 -16.76
C PHE A 131 -2.86 -4.11 -17.95
N ALA A 132 -2.35 -3.77 -19.15
CA ALA A 132 -3.17 -3.36 -20.30
C ALA A 132 -3.93 -4.54 -20.94
N ASP A 133 -3.48 -5.78 -20.76
CA ASP A 133 -4.06 -6.96 -21.41
C ASP A 133 -5.38 -7.42 -20.76
N ASP A 134 -5.57 -7.12 -19.46
CA ASP A 134 -6.82 -7.40 -18.76
C ASP A 134 -7.53 -6.10 -18.33
N ARG A 135 -8.81 -5.98 -18.66
CA ARG A 135 -9.60 -4.78 -18.36
C ARG A 135 -9.82 -4.56 -16.87
N LYS A 136 -9.88 -5.64 -16.07
CA LYS A 136 -10.07 -5.53 -14.63
C LYS A 136 -8.77 -5.12 -13.96
N ASP A 137 -7.66 -5.70 -14.38
CA ASP A 137 -6.34 -5.37 -13.86
C ASP A 137 -5.95 -3.92 -14.20
N LEU A 138 -6.22 -3.49 -15.43
CA LEU A 138 -6.02 -2.12 -15.83
C LEU A 138 -6.86 -1.13 -15.01
N TYR A 139 -8.14 -1.45 -14.80
CA TYR A 139 -9.00 -0.63 -13.95
C TYR A 139 -8.47 -0.55 -12.51
N ALA A 140 -8.11 -1.70 -11.91
CA ALA A 140 -7.58 -1.75 -10.55
C ALA A 140 -6.29 -0.90 -10.45
N TYR A 141 -5.37 -1.08 -11.39
CA TYR A 141 -4.14 -0.30 -11.44
C TYR A 141 -4.39 1.22 -11.50
N LEU A 142 -5.29 1.67 -12.39
CA LEU A 142 -5.62 3.09 -12.53
C LEU A 142 -6.29 3.66 -11.28
N TYR A 143 -7.17 2.89 -10.66
CA TYR A 143 -7.84 3.25 -9.42
C TYR A 143 -6.82 3.41 -8.28
N ASP A 144 -5.92 2.45 -8.10
CA ASP A 144 -4.89 2.48 -7.05
C ASP A 144 -3.90 3.64 -7.27
N CYS A 145 -3.50 3.92 -8.53
CA CYS A 145 -2.71 5.11 -8.85
C CYS A 145 -3.43 6.41 -8.45
N ALA A 146 -4.73 6.50 -8.73
CA ALA A 146 -5.52 7.68 -8.34
C ALA A 146 -5.59 7.84 -6.81
N CYS A 147 -5.73 6.74 -6.06
CA CYS A 147 -5.71 6.73 -4.60
C CYS A 147 -4.37 7.21 -4.05
N ILE A 148 -3.25 6.68 -4.58
CA ILE A 148 -1.91 7.11 -4.18
C ILE A 148 -1.74 8.63 -4.41
N LEU A 149 -2.14 9.14 -5.56
CA LEU A 149 -2.03 10.56 -5.87
C LEU A 149 -2.91 11.43 -4.95
N GLU A 150 -4.08 10.94 -4.57
CA GLU A 150 -4.97 11.58 -3.59
C GLU A 150 -4.33 11.60 -2.20
N ASP A 151 -3.79 10.48 -1.70
CA ASP A 151 -3.12 10.37 -0.41
C ASP A 151 -1.94 11.34 -0.26
N TYR A 152 -1.26 11.64 -1.38
CA TYR A 152 -0.18 12.61 -1.43
C TYR A 152 -0.62 14.04 -1.84
N ALA A 153 -1.93 14.30 -1.85
CA ALA A 153 -2.55 15.60 -2.15
C ALA A 153 -2.30 16.13 -3.58
N TYR A 154 -2.06 15.25 -4.54
CA TYR A 154 -2.01 15.59 -5.97
C TYR A 154 -3.38 15.46 -6.63
N TYR A 155 -4.37 16.18 -6.12
CA TYR A 155 -5.80 16.03 -6.41
C TYR A 155 -6.14 16.16 -7.90
N GLU A 156 -5.55 17.11 -8.61
CA GLU A 156 -5.80 17.27 -10.06
C GLU A 156 -5.35 16.01 -10.83
N LYS A 157 -4.20 15.46 -10.47
CA LYS A 157 -3.68 14.24 -11.09
C LYS A 157 -4.49 13.01 -10.68
N ALA A 158 -4.93 12.93 -9.44
CA ALA A 158 -5.83 11.88 -8.98
C ALA A 158 -7.13 11.87 -9.78
N LEU A 159 -7.72 13.03 -10.06
CA LEU A 159 -8.92 13.14 -10.90
C LEU A 159 -8.67 12.67 -12.34
N GLU A 160 -7.54 13.05 -12.97
CA GLU A 160 -7.17 12.61 -14.32
C GLU A 160 -7.13 11.06 -14.41
N TRP A 161 -6.50 10.40 -13.43
CA TRP A 161 -6.42 8.94 -13.38
C TRP A 161 -7.75 8.29 -13.03
N THR A 162 -8.56 8.91 -12.18
CA THR A 162 -9.93 8.46 -11.88
C THR A 162 -10.82 8.51 -13.13
N GLU A 163 -10.71 9.56 -13.94
CA GLU A 163 -11.43 9.67 -15.22
C GLU A 163 -10.98 8.62 -16.24
N GLU A 164 -9.71 8.27 -16.24
CA GLU A 164 -9.20 7.20 -17.10
C GLU A 164 -9.74 5.83 -16.65
N ALA A 165 -9.78 5.56 -15.34
CA ALA A 165 -10.38 4.37 -14.78
C ALA A 165 -11.88 4.27 -15.13
N GLU A 166 -12.61 5.39 -15.09
CA GLU A 166 -14.03 5.43 -15.45
C GLU A 166 -14.27 5.11 -16.93
N LYS A 167 -13.37 5.48 -17.84
CA LYS A 167 -13.47 5.08 -19.26
C LYS A 167 -13.36 3.56 -19.44
N ILE A 168 -12.64 2.89 -18.54
CA ILE A 168 -12.46 1.43 -18.56
C ILE A 168 -13.69 0.71 -17.97
N SER A 169 -14.10 1.06 -16.75
CA SER A 169 -15.15 0.33 -16.02
C SER A 169 -16.56 0.88 -16.24
N GLY A 170 -16.68 2.11 -16.71
CA GLY A 170 -17.88 2.94 -16.54
C GLY A 170 -17.97 3.51 -15.11
N PRO A 171 -18.97 4.39 -14.86
CA PRO A 171 -19.17 4.97 -13.54
C PRO A 171 -19.54 3.86 -12.53
N ASN A 172 -18.90 3.86 -11.38
CA ASN A 172 -19.17 2.93 -10.28
C ASN A 172 -18.99 3.63 -8.93
N LEU A 173 -19.47 2.99 -7.86
CA LEU A 173 -19.51 3.59 -6.53
C LEU A 173 -18.11 3.96 -6.02
N LYS A 174 -17.09 3.11 -6.23
CA LYS A 174 -15.71 3.38 -5.77
C LYS A 174 -15.14 4.67 -6.40
N LEU A 175 -15.30 4.83 -7.71
CA LEU A 175 -14.85 6.04 -8.41
C LEU A 175 -15.66 7.28 -8.00
N MET A 176 -16.97 7.12 -7.76
CA MET A 176 -17.81 8.24 -7.29
C MET A 176 -17.41 8.71 -5.90
N LEU A 177 -17.09 7.77 -4.99
CA LEU A 177 -16.62 8.09 -3.65
C LEU A 177 -15.27 8.80 -3.70
N LEU A 178 -14.30 8.27 -4.45
CA LEU A 178 -12.98 8.89 -4.61
C LEU A 178 -13.08 10.32 -5.18
N LYS A 179 -13.90 10.54 -6.21
CA LYS A 179 -14.17 11.89 -6.73
C LYS A 179 -14.80 12.81 -5.68
N ALA A 180 -15.76 12.30 -4.90
CA ALA A 180 -16.42 13.09 -3.87
C ALA A 180 -15.45 13.50 -2.76
N GLU A 181 -14.56 12.61 -2.34
CA GLU A 181 -13.48 12.89 -1.38
C GLU A 181 -12.57 14.00 -1.89
N ILE A 182 -12.03 13.84 -3.11
CA ILE A 182 -11.17 14.85 -3.74
C ILE A 182 -11.87 16.21 -3.83
N TYR A 183 -13.10 16.26 -4.33
CA TYR A 183 -13.85 17.52 -4.45
C TYR A 183 -14.15 18.15 -3.09
N SER A 184 -14.48 17.37 -2.05
CA SER A 184 -14.74 17.89 -0.71
C SER A 184 -13.49 18.57 -0.13
N ILE A 185 -12.32 17.96 -0.32
CA ILE A 185 -11.04 18.52 0.12
C ILE A 185 -10.75 19.82 -0.67
N CYS A 186 -10.87 19.81 -1.98
CA CYS A 186 -10.64 21.00 -2.81
C CYS A 186 -11.58 22.16 -2.42
N LEU A 187 -12.85 21.91 -2.10
CA LEU A 187 -13.81 22.93 -1.68
C LEU A 187 -13.44 23.52 -0.31
N LEU A 188 -12.95 22.71 0.63
CA LEU A 188 -12.54 23.19 1.95
C LEU A 188 -11.32 24.11 1.88
N TYR A 189 -10.40 23.89 0.95
CA TYR A 189 -9.20 24.71 0.77
C TYR A 189 -9.42 25.96 -0.12
N THR A 190 -10.52 26.04 -0.86
CA THR A 190 -10.85 27.18 -1.75
C THR A 190 -11.87 28.13 -1.16
N SER A 191 -12.44 27.84 0.00
CA SER A 191 -13.32 28.77 0.72
C SER A 191 -12.51 29.88 1.39
N PRO A 192 -12.84 31.18 1.15
CA PRO A 192 -12.11 32.34 1.66
C PRO A 192 -12.19 32.47 3.19
#